data_36e464edb110e2288aa954385225c9ce
#
_entry.id   36e464edb110e2288aa954385225c9ce
#
_cell.length_a   1.000
_cell.length_b   1.000
_cell.length_c   1.000
_cell.angle_alpha   90.00
_cell.angle_beta   90.00
_cell.angle_gamma   90.00
#
_symmetry.space_group_name_H-M   'P 1'
#
loop_
_entity.id
_entity.type
_entity.pdbx_description
1 polymer ?
#
loop_
_entity_poly.entity_id
_entity_poly.type
_entity_poly.pdbx_seq_one_letter_code
_entity_poly.pdbx_strand_id
1 'polypeptide(L)'
;MIELTRASFQYGNSDRGVQDISLSVKGGECVVLTGLSGCGKTTVTRLVNGLAPFYYPGVFSGSVRIDGKDISRLSTWEIGRLVGSVFQDPKSQFFSSELAGEVAFPCENYGMSAREIRERTDAAIEALQLSRLKDRAVDVLSSGEKQRAAIASVYAMKPKVFVCDEPTANLDAAGTRQLAQTLRQLKAQGFTLLIAEHRIDWLMGIADRFLYLRDGRIAAEYTPEDLLLLPEADILGMGLRSPHEGKSLPAPSVLDESPAVLKTAGLSKRIRKEVIFEDISLSVPEGSVTAITGQNGAGKTTLAQILCGLTKQTRGHILIDGKKARAAVRRKEIYYCGNDTSTQFFTASVAEELLLNTELTEENKDRARHLLKEFGLYEYRVAHPSALSGGQKQRLAIACAIFSGRRILILDEPTSGLDGQNMRLVAERLRSEARNGRTILVITHDRELIESCCDNVVEVGTKPSEVQ
;
A
#
# COMPACT_ATOMS: atom_id res chain seq x y z
N MET A 1 -7.43 8.31 27.11
CA MET A 1 -8.21 7.32 26.33
C MET A 1 -7.40 6.05 26.08
N ILE A 2 -6.22 6.15 25.48
CA ILE A 2 -5.26 5.03 25.33
C ILE A 2 -4.06 5.33 26.22
N GLU A 3 -3.62 4.37 27.02
CA GLU A 3 -2.45 4.50 27.89
C GLU A 3 -1.60 3.23 27.79
N LEU A 4 -0.35 3.37 27.33
CA LEU A 4 0.68 2.34 27.41
C LEU A 4 1.71 2.80 28.43
N THR A 5 2.05 1.92 29.39
CA THR A 5 3.06 2.23 30.39
C THR A 5 4.15 1.18 30.34
N ARG A 6 5.33 1.59 29.88
CA ARG A 6 6.50 0.71 29.68
C ARG A 6 6.15 -0.61 29.00
N ALA A 7 5.23 -0.54 28.02
CA ALA A 7 4.76 -1.71 27.30
C ALA A 7 5.86 -2.26 26.39
N SER A 8 6.22 -3.53 26.60
CA SER A 8 7.18 -4.25 25.76
C SER A 8 6.53 -5.53 25.27
N PHE A 9 6.79 -5.87 24.01
CA PHE A 9 6.31 -7.12 23.42
C PHE A 9 7.34 -7.69 22.46
N GLN A 10 7.66 -8.97 22.61
CA GLN A 10 8.53 -9.72 21.73
C GLN A 10 7.77 -10.93 21.18
N TYR A 11 7.75 -11.09 19.86
CA TYR A 11 7.13 -12.25 19.22
C TYR A 11 7.90 -13.52 19.53
N GLY A 12 7.21 -14.63 19.84
CA GLY A 12 7.81 -15.85 20.35
C GLY A 12 8.90 -16.50 19.51
N ASN A 13 8.97 -16.21 18.21
CA ASN A 13 9.91 -16.82 17.28
C ASN A 13 10.87 -15.81 16.63
N SER A 14 11.02 -14.62 17.18
CA SER A 14 11.88 -13.58 16.61
C SER A 14 12.33 -12.55 17.64
N ASP A 15 13.45 -11.89 17.37
CA ASP A 15 13.91 -10.72 18.14
C ASP A 15 13.11 -9.45 17.84
N ARG A 16 12.03 -9.57 17.06
CA ARG A 16 11.17 -8.44 16.67
C ARG A 16 10.16 -8.14 17.75
N GLY A 17 9.82 -6.86 17.88
CA GLY A 17 8.84 -6.41 18.85
C GLY A 17 8.96 -4.94 19.14
N VAL A 18 8.52 -4.55 20.32
CA VAL A 18 8.65 -3.19 20.86
C VAL A 18 9.15 -3.23 22.30
N GLN A 19 9.84 -2.19 22.70
CA GLN A 19 10.46 -2.10 24.03
C GLN A 19 10.14 -0.75 24.66
N ASP A 20 9.68 -0.79 25.92
CA ASP A 20 9.49 0.35 26.79
C ASP A 20 8.62 1.48 26.15
N ILE A 21 7.56 1.07 25.47
CA ILE A 21 6.61 2.02 24.87
C ILE A 21 5.78 2.65 25.98
N SER A 22 5.93 3.97 26.12
CA SER A 22 5.09 4.79 27.00
C SER A 22 4.37 5.84 26.15
N LEU A 23 3.03 5.74 26.09
CA LEU A 23 2.19 6.52 25.22
C LEU A 23 0.87 6.85 25.95
N SER A 24 0.46 8.10 25.87
CA SER A 24 -0.87 8.54 26.30
C SER A 24 -1.57 9.27 25.16
N VAL A 25 -2.77 8.80 24.78
CA VAL A 25 -3.63 9.44 23.77
C VAL A 25 -4.92 9.89 24.44
N LYS A 26 -5.25 11.17 24.28
CA LYS A 26 -6.48 11.77 24.85
C LYS A 26 -7.70 11.35 24.04
N GLY A 27 -8.90 11.49 24.65
CA GLY A 27 -10.15 11.32 23.91
C GLY A 27 -10.30 12.34 22.78
N GLY A 28 -10.65 11.88 21.58
CA GLY A 28 -10.78 12.71 20.38
C GLY A 28 -9.45 13.11 19.71
N GLU A 29 -8.31 12.65 20.24
CA GLU A 29 -7.00 12.92 19.64
C GLU A 29 -6.70 11.96 18.49
N CYS A 30 -6.01 12.46 17.47
CA CYS A 30 -5.47 11.67 16.37
C CYS A 30 -3.93 11.61 16.49
N VAL A 31 -3.41 10.43 16.81
CA VAL A 31 -1.97 10.18 16.92
C VAL A 31 -1.52 9.26 15.80
N VAL A 32 -0.44 9.64 15.13
CA VAL A 32 0.14 8.89 14.01
C VAL A 32 1.46 8.25 14.45
N LEU A 33 1.58 6.95 14.24
CA LEU A 33 2.82 6.19 14.41
C LEU A 33 3.54 6.15 13.07
N THR A 34 4.76 6.68 12.99
CA THR A 34 5.57 6.66 11.77
C THR A 34 6.98 6.17 12.04
N GLY A 35 7.72 5.82 10.99
CA GLY A 35 9.07 5.27 11.08
C GLY A 35 9.32 4.20 10.02
N LEU A 36 10.50 3.60 10.05
CA LEU A 36 10.92 2.57 9.10
C LEU A 36 10.04 1.32 9.15
N SER A 37 10.06 0.55 8.07
CA SER A 37 9.43 -0.78 8.05
C SER A 37 10.06 -1.68 9.11
N GLY A 38 9.21 -2.35 9.90
CA GLY A 38 9.68 -3.21 10.99
C GLY A 38 10.07 -2.50 12.29
N CYS A 39 9.96 -1.16 12.40
CA CYS A 39 10.26 -0.42 13.63
C CYS A 39 9.25 -0.63 14.78
N GLY A 40 8.17 -1.38 14.56
CA GLY A 40 7.21 -1.73 15.62
C GLY A 40 5.84 -1.05 15.55
N LYS A 41 5.52 -0.24 14.54
CA LYS A 41 4.20 0.44 14.40
C LYS A 41 3.02 -0.52 14.53
N THR A 42 3.01 -1.56 13.68
CA THR A 42 1.97 -2.62 13.72
C THR A 42 1.96 -3.37 15.05
N THR A 43 3.09 -3.50 15.74
CA THR A 43 3.12 -4.12 17.08
C THR A 43 2.43 -3.23 18.10
N VAL A 44 2.64 -1.91 18.06
CA VAL A 44 1.93 -0.97 18.93
C VAL A 44 0.42 -1.01 18.65
N THR A 45 0.00 -1.01 17.38
CA THR A 45 -1.43 -1.14 17.03
C THR A 45 -2.02 -2.45 17.53
N ARG A 46 -1.27 -3.58 17.43
CA ARG A 46 -1.69 -4.89 17.95
C ARG A 46 -1.76 -4.96 19.48
N LEU A 47 -0.92 -4.21 20.18
CA LEU A 47 -1.03 -4.07 21.62
C LEU A 47 -2.31 -3.33 22.02
N VAL A 48 -2.66 -2.26 21.30
CA VAL A 48 -3.85 -1.44 21.58
C VAL A 48 -5.16 -2.18 21.28
N ASN A 49 -5.22 -2.95 20.19
CA ASN A 49 -6.42 -3.71 19.83
C ASN A 49 -6.47 -5.14 20.44
N GLY A 50 -5.49 -5.50 21.27
CA GLY A 50 -5.44 -6.78 21.96
C GLY A 50 -5.06 -7.98 21.10
N LEU A 51 -4.69 -7.79 19.82
CA LEU A 51 -4.20 -8.90 19.00
C LEU A 51 -2.85 -9.44 19.49
N ALA A 52 -2.02 -8.61 20.10
CA ALA A 52 -0.86 -9.01 20.86
C ALA A 52 -1.14 -8.76 22.37
N PRO A 53 -0.95 -9.77 23.26
CA PRO A 53 -0.45 -11.12 23.01
C PRO A 53 -1.53 -12.17 22.70
N PHE A 54 -2.82 -11.81 22.61
CA PHE A 54 -3.92 -12.82 22.63
C PHE A 54 -4.00 -13.67 21.35
N TYR A 55 -3.74 -13.07 20.19
CA TYR A 55 -3.73 -13.78 18.91
C TYR A 55 -2.30 -14.05 18.41
N TYR A 56 -1.41 -13.08 18.55
CA TYR A 56 0.00 -13.24 18.23
C TYR A 56 0.76 -13.62 19.50
N PRO A 57 1.26 -14.87 19.63
CA PRO A 57 1.95 -15.32 20.84
C PRO A 57 3.30 -14.60 20.99
N GLY A 58 3.62 -14.23 22.23
CA GLY A 58 4.86 -13.55 22.57
C GLY A 58 4.96 -13.24 24.05
N VAL A 59 6.07 -12.61 24.44
CA VAL A 59 6.32 -12.17 25.81
C VAL A 59 5.92 -10.69 25.91
N PHE A 60 4.95 -10.41 26.76
CA PHE A 60 4.47 -9.06 27.05
C PHE A 60 4.86 -8.64 28.47
N SER A 61 5.25 -7.36 28.62
CA SER A 61 5.45 -6.71 29.93
C SER A 61 4.97 -5.25 29.87
N GLY A 62 4.75 -4.66 31.05
CA GLY A 62 4.14 -3.33 31.16
C GLY A 62 2.62 -3.40 31.26
N SER A 63 1.92 -2.33 30.86
CA SER A 63 0.45 -2.31 30.85
C SER A 63 -0.09 -1.51 29.66
N VAL A 64 -1.29 -1.94 29.22
CA VAL A 64 -2.09 -1.23 28.20
C VAL A 64 -3.49 -1.01 28.76
N ARG A 65 -3.95 0.24 28.76
CA ARG A 65 -5.29 0.62 29.21
C ARG A 65 -6.03 1.34 28.11
N ILE A 66 -7.30 0.99 27.94
CA ILE A 66 -8.21 1.66 27.01
C ILE A 66 -9.43 2.13 27.83
N ASP A 67 -9.69 3.44 27.78
CA ASP A 67 -10.75 4.09 28.56
C ASP A 67 -10.67 3.76 30.06
N GLY A 68 -9.44 3.74 30.60
CA GLY A 68 -9.13 3.39 31.98
C GLY A 68 -9.17 1.90 32.32
N LYS A 69 -9.60 1.03 31.41
CA LYS A 69 -9.66 -0.43 31.60
C LYS A 69 -8.37 -1.09 31.17
N ASP A 70 -7.81 -1.92 32.00
CA ASP A 70 -6.65 -2.74 31.66
C ASP A 70 -7.06 -3.87 30.71
N ILE A 71 -6.50 -3.88 29.50
CA ILE A 71 -6.87 -4.87 28.47
C ILE A 71 -6.45 -6.30 28.82
N SER A 72 -5.46 -6.48 29.69
CA SER A 72 -5.05 -7.82 30.15
C SER A 72 -6.14 -8.57 30.93
N ARG A 73 -7.14 -7.82 31.43
CA ARG A 73 -8.28 -8.34 32.19
C ARG A 73 -9.55 -8.49 31.33
N LEU A 74 -9.48 -8.12 30.06
CA LEU A 74 -10.60 -8.16 29.13
C LEU A 74 -10.44 -9.32 28.16
N SER A 75 -11.55 -9.92 27.77
CA SER A 75 -11.59 -10.82 26.64
C SER A 75 -11.43 -10.05 25.30
N THR A 76 -11.03 -10.75 24.24
CA THR A 76 -10.85 -10.13 22.91
C THR A 76 -12.13 -9.47 22.41
N TRP A 77 -13.30 -10.04 22.68
CA TRP A 77 -14.57 -9.46 22.29
C TRP A 77 -14.92 -8.17 23.08
N GLU A 78 -14.53 -8.08 24.37
CA GLU A 78 -14.70 -6.84 25.16
C GLU A 78 -13.76 -5.73 24.64
N ILE A 79 -12.52 -6.09 24.28
CA ILE A 79 -11.58 -5.16 23.64
C ILE A 79 -12.17 -4.66 22.32
N GLY A 80 -12.72 -5.55 21.47
CA GLY A 80 -13.35 -5.20 20.20
C GLY A 80 -14.54 -4.24 20.29
N ARG A 81 -15.20 -4.15 21.47
CA ARG A 81 -16.22 -3.09 21.74
C ARG A 81 -15.61 -1.72 21.99
N LEU A 82 -14.38 -1.66 22.46
CA LEU A 82 -13.68 -0.42 22.78
C LEU A 82 -12.84 0.07 21.61
N VAL A 83 -12.22 -0.86 20.90
CA VAL A 83 -11.25 -0.59 19.84
C VAL A 83 -11.70 -1.23 18.55
N GLY A 84 -11.99 -0.42 17.56
CA GLY A 84 -12.25 -0.87 16.20
C GLY A 84 -10.98 -0.82 15.37
N SER A 85 -10.70 -1.90 14.63
CA SER A 85 -9.49 -2.04 13.82
C SER A 85 -9.81 -1.99 12.33
N VAL A 86 -9.00 -1.23 11.59
CA VAL A 86 -9.00 -1.17 10.13
C VAL A 86 -7.62 -1.62 9.67
N PHE A 87 -7.57 -2.77 8.99
CA PHE A 87 -6.33 -3.41 8.56
C PHE A 87 -5.84 -2.87 7.21
N GLN A 88 -4.56 -3.12 6.91
CA GLN A 88 -3.89 -2.70 5.68
C GLN A 88 -4.59 -3.22 4.41
N ASP A 89 -5.05 -4.47 4.43
CA ASP A 89 -5.85 -5.04 3.35
C ASP A 89 -7.31 -5.21 3.80
N PRO A 90 -8.23 -4.35 3.33
CA PRO A 90 -9.65 -4.46 3.65
C PRO A 90 -10.27 -5.81 3.27
N LYS A 91 -9.76 -6.46 2.20
CA LYS A 91 -10.30 -7.75 1.74
C LYS A 91 -10.13 -8.85 2.79
N SER A 92 -9.03 -8.80 3.55
CA SER A 92 -8.77 -9.78 4.62
C SER A 92 -9.70 -9.62 5.82
N GLN A 93 -10.46 -8.52 5.86
CA GLN A 93 -11.38 -8.17 6.94
C GLN A 93 -12.84 -8.52 6.62
N PHE A 94 -13.19 -8.75 5.34
CA PHE A 94 -14.57 -8.97 4.92
C PHE A 94 -15.03 -10.42 5.13
N PHE A 95 -16.24 -10.55 5.66
CA PHE A 95 -16.90 -11.83 5.93
C PHE A 95 -18.20 -12.00 5.12
N SER A 96 -18.82 -10.89 4.70
CA SER A 96 -20.05 -10.92 3.90
C SER A 96 -19.77 -10.72 2.41
N SER A 97 -20.64 -11.25 1.57
CA SER A 97 -20.59 -11.04 0.12
C SER A 97 -21.12 -9.68 -0.33
N GLU A 98 -21.97 -9.04 0.48
CA GLU A 98 -22.65 -7.77 0.16
C GLU A 98 -22.27 -6.69 1.17
N LEU A 99 -22.21 -5.43 0.72
CA LEU A 99 -21.81 -4.30 1.54
C LEU A 99 -22.69 -4.10 2.79
N ALA A 100 -24.01 -4.18 2.64
CA ALA A 100 -24.91 -4.01 3.78
C ALA A 100 -24.72 -5.11 4.83
N GLY A 101 -24.56 -6.35 4.40
CA GLY A 101 -24.25 -7.47 5.27
C GLY A 101 -22.89 -7.33 5.96
N GLU A 102 -21.87 -6.83 5.24
CA GLU A 102 -20.55 -6.58 5.83
C GLU A 102 -20.59 -5.51 6.94
N VAL A 103 -21.33 -4.44 6.72
CA VAL A 103 -21.50 -3.36 7.72
C VAL A 103 -22.34 -3.84 8.91
N ALA A 104 -23.33 -4.73 8.71
CA ALA A 104 -24.17 -5.31 9.74
C ALA A 104 -23.43 -6.37 10.59
N PHE A 105 -22.50 -7.10 9.98
CA PHE A 105 -21.86 -8.29 10.54
C PHE A 105 -21.28 -8.12 11.95
N PRO A 106 -20.56 -7.04 12.30
CA PRO A 106 -20.07 -6.84 13.66
C PRO A 106 -21.24 -6.71 14.67
N CYS A 107 -22.29 -5.98 14.33
CA CYS A 107 -23.44 -5.79 15.20
C CYS A 107 -24.21 -7.11 15.43
N GLU A 108 -24.30 -7.97 14.41
CA GLU A 108 -24.88 -9.30 14.50
C GLU A 108 -24.06 -10.20 15.46
N ASN A 109 -22.74 -10.20 15.32
CA ASN A 109 -21.84 -10.96 16.17
C ASN A 109 -21.93 -10.57 17.66
N TYR A 110 -22.26 -9.32 17.95
CA TYR A 110 -22.49 -8.85 19.32
C TYR A 110 -23.92 -9.07 19.82
N GLY A 111 -24.77 -9.72 19.02
CA GLY A 111 -26.12 -10.10 19.43
C GLY A 111 -27.06 -8.90 19.63
N MET A 112 -26.88 -7.84 18.87
CA MET A 112 -27.77 -6.67 18.91
C MET A 112 -29.17 -7.02 18.35
N SER A 113 -30.20 -6.25 18.71
CA SER A 113 -31.52 -6.46 18.17
C SER A 113 -31.57 -6.13 16.66
N ALA A 114 -32.44 -6.83 15.91
CA ALA A 114 -32.60 -6.60 14.46
C ALA A 114 -32.93 -5.13 14.12
N ARG A 115 -33.59 -4.41 15.01
CA ARG A 115 -33.87 -2.98 14.85
C ARG A 115 -32.58 -2.17 14.99
N GLU A 116 -31.83 -2.40 16.05
CA GLU A 116 -30.58 -1.70 16.32
C GLU A 116 -29.53 -1.98 15.22
N ILE A 117 -29.42 -3.22 14.73
CA ILE A 117 -28.56 -3.57 13.61
C ILE A 117 -28.89 -2.73 12.39
N ARG A 118 -30.16 -2.65 11.99
CA ARG A 118 -30.58 -1.85 10.85
C ARG A 118 -30.28 -0.36 11.03
N GLU A 119 -30.63 0.21 12.17
CA GLU A 119 -30.39 1.64 12.46
C GLU A 119 -28.90 1.97 12.40
N ARG A 120 -28.03 1.12 12.98
CA ARG A 120 -26.57 1.33 12.98
C ARG A 120 -25.95 1.12 11.60
N THR A 121 -26.39 0.11 10.86
CA THR A 121 -25.92 -0.20 9.50
C THR A 121 -26.27 0.92 8.54
N ASP A 122 -27.51 1.41 8.55
CA ASP A 122 -27.96 2.51 7.67
C ASP A 122 -27.21 3.81 8.00
N ALA A 123 -27.07 4.14 9.29
CA ALA A 123 -26.30 5.31 9.73
C ALA A 123 -24.81 5.22 9.32
N ALA A 124 -24.20 4.05 9.41
CA ALA A 124 -22.80 3.85 9.00
C ALA A 124 -22.61 3.98 7.48
N ILE A 125 -23.51 3.38 6.70
CA ILE A 125 -23.49 3.46 5.23
C ILE A 125 -23.69 4.91 4.77
N GLU A 126 -24.58 5.67 5.41
CA GLU A 126 -24.79 7.08 5.10
C GLU A 126 -23.58 7.94 5.49
N ALA A 127 -23.08 7.80 6.72
CA ALA A 127 -21.93 8.56 7.22
C ALA A 127 -20.68 8.37 6.36
N LEU A 128 -20.47 7.17 5.80
CA LEU A 128 -19.33 6.82 4.94
C LEU A 128 -19.62 7.03 3.43
N GLN A 129 -20.77 7.64 3.09
CA GLN A 129 -21.18 7.94 1.70
C GLN A 129 -21.22 6.68 0.80
N LEU A 130 -21.73 5.59 1.32
CA LEU A 130 -21.84 4.30 0.63
C LEU A 130 -23.26 3.93 0.21
N SER A 131 -24.25 4.83 0.37
CA SER A 131 -25.68 4.54 0.17
C SER A 131 -25.99 3.98 -1.22
N ARG A 132 -25.30 4.45 -2.28
CA ARG A 132 -25.46 3.94 -3.66
C ARG A 132 -24.90 2.55 -3.90
N LEU A 133 -24.12 2.05 -2.96
CA LEU A 133 -23.39 0.79 -3.05
C LEU A 133 -23.95 -0.28 -2.10
N LYS A 134 -25.02 0.06 -1.33
CA LYS A 134 -25.56 -0.76 -0.24
C LYS A 134 -25.79 -2.21 -0.64
N ASP A 135 -26.36 -2.46 -1.82
CA ASP A 135 -26.70 -3.78 -2.31
C ASP A 135 -25.65 -4.36 -3.27
N ARG A 136 -24.45 -3.76 -3.34
CA ARG A 136 -23.36 -4.28 -4.18
C ARG A 136 -22.56 -5.33 -3.46
N ALA A 137 -22.05 -6.28 -4.24
CA ALA A 137 -21.07 -7.25 -3.75
C ALA A 137 -19.76 -6.55 -3.39
N VAL A 138 -19.13 -6.95 -2.27
CA VAL A 138 -17.89 -6.31 -1.77
C VAL A 138 -16.68 -6.55 -2.67
N ASP A 139 -16.64 -7.63 -3.43
CA ASP A 139 -15.56 -7.97 -4.34
C ASP A 139 -15.46 -7.02 -5.53
N VAL A 140 -16.59 -6.49 -6.03
CA VAL A 140 -16.63 -5.55 -7.16
C VAL A 140 -16.38 -4.09 -6.78
N LEU A 141 -16.27 -3.78 -5.49
CA LEU A 141 -15.97 -2.44 -5.02
C LEU A 141 -14.53 -2.04 -5.39
N SER A 142 -14.33 -0.76 -5.70
CA SER A 142 -12.99 -0.17 -5.85
C SER A 142 -12.21 -0.20 -4.52
N SER A 143 -10.88 -0.03 -4.57
CA SER A 143 -10.05 -0.03 -3.37
C SER A 143 -10.50 1.02 -2.35
N GLY A 144 -10.84 2.24 -2.79
CA GLY A 144 -11.34 3.30 -1.91
C GLY A 144 -12.72 2.99 -1.32
N GLU A 145 -13.61 2.35 -2.09
CA GLU A 145 -14.92 1.91 -1.58
C GLU A 145 -14.76 0.77 -0.57
N LYS A 146 -13.86 -0.19 -0.83
CA LYS A 146 -13.51 -1.25 0.13
C LYS A 146 -12.96 -0.69 1.44
N GLN A 147 -12.10 0.30 1.35
CA GLN A 147 -11.56 0.95 2.56
C GLN A 147 -12.66 1.62 3.38
N ARG A 148 -13.57 2.36 2.72
CA ARG A 148 -14.70 2.97 3.41
C ARG A 148 -15.68 1.92 3.95
N ALA A 149 -15.88 0.81 3.26
CA ALA A 149 -16.71 -0.30 3.74
C ALA A 149 -16.13 -0.91 5.02
N ALA A 150 -14.81 -1.14 5.08
CA ALA A 150 -14.14 -1.60 6.29
C ALA A 150 -14.28 -0.61 7.46
N ILE A 151 -14.16 0.70 7.18
CA ILE A 151 -14.39 1.72 8.19
C ILE A 151 -15.86 1.76 8.62
N ALA A 152 -16.83 1.57 7.69
CA ALA A 152 -18.26 1.56 7.98
C ALA A 152 -18.65 0.41 8.90
N SER A 153 -18.09 -0.80 8.68
CA SER A 153 -18.34 -1.96 9.54
C SER A 153 -17.85 -1.70 10.98
N VAL A 154 -16.68 -1.08 11.11
CA VAL A 154 -16.15 -0.66 12.42
C VAL A 154 -16.99 0.46 13.04
N TYR A 155 -17.37 1.47 12.23
CA TYR A 155 -18.18 2.61 12.68
C TYR A 155 -19.56 2.21 13.21
N ALA A 156 -20.20 1.19 12.62
CA ALA A 156 -21.49 0.67 13.09
C ALA A 156 -21.45 0.22 14.56
N MET A 157 -20.31 -0.24 15.03
CA MET A 157 -20.09 -0.63 16.43
C MET A 157 -19.91 0.56 17.38
N LYS A 158 -19.63 1.77 16.87
CA LYS A 158 -19.33 2.98 17.66
C LYS A 158 -18.23 2.73 18.71
N PRO A 159 -17.04 2.25 18.32
CA PRO A 159 -15.95 2.02 19.27
C PRO A 159 -15.46 3.37 19.84
N LYS A 160 -14.73 3.34 20.95
CA LYS A 160 -14.09 4.53 21.53
C LYS A 160 -12.85 4.96 20.74
N VAL A 161 -12.16 3.99 20.17
CA VAL A 161 -10.88 4.14 19.49
C VAL A 161 -10.94 3.48 18.13
N PHE A 162 -10.46 4.16 17.09
CA PHE A 162 -10.13 3.57 15.79
C PHE A 162 -8.63 3.36 15.70
N VAL A 163 -8.22 2.14 15.39
CA VAL A 163 -6.84 1.78 15.07
C VAL A 163 -6.76 1.47 13.59
N CYS A 164 -5.95 2.22 12.83
CA CYS A 164 -5.76 2.01 11.40
C CYS A 164 -4.29 1.64 11.14
N ASP A 165 -4.05 0.53 10.46
CA ASP A 165 -2.72 0.07 10.09
C ASP A 165 -2.54 0.21 8.57
N GLU A 166 -1.71 1.16 8.13
CA GLU A 166 -1.40 1.52 6.75
C GLU A 166 -2.64 1.63 5.83
N PRO A 167 -3.63 2.45 6.19
CA PRO A 167 -4.92 2.47 5.52
C PRO A 167 -4.89 3.01 4.08
N THR A 168 -3.76 3.61 3.64
CA THR A 168 -3.60 4.15 2.27
C THR A 168 -2.84 3.24 1.31
N ALA A 169 -2.36 2.08 1.73
CA ALA A 169 -1.45 1.22 0.95
C ALA A 169 -1.93 0.93 -0.49
N ASN A 170 -3.25 0.82 -0.72
CA ASN A 170 -3.84 0.49 -2.02
C ASN A 170 -4.73 1.61 -2.59
N LEU A 171 -4.58 2.84 -2.09
CA LEU A 171 -5.42 3.97 -2.50
C LEU A 171 -4.70 4.88 -3.51
N ASP A 172 -5.44 5.33 -4.51
CA ASP A 172 -5.03 6.44 -5.36
C ASP A 172 -5.20 7.79 -4.62
N ALA A 173 -4.78 8.88 -5.27
CA ALA A 173 -4.88 10.20 -4.68
C ALA A 173 -6.34 10.61 -4.36
N ALA A 174 -7.32 10.17 -5.13
CA ALA A 174 -8.74 10.44 -4.87
C ALA A 174 -9.23 9.64 -3.66
N GLY A 175 -8.90 8.35 -3.60
CA GLY A 175 -9.21 7.48 -2.45
C GLY A 175 -8.55 7.96 -1.16
N THR A 176 -7.29 8.42 -1.23
CA THR A 176 -6.57 9.00 -0.09
C THR A 176 -7.27 10.28 0.42
N ARG A 177 -7.68 11.19 -0.48
CA ARG A 177 -8.44 12.39 -0.08
C ARG A 177 -9.78 12.05 0.56
N GLN A 178 -10.52 11.07 0.03
CA GLN A 178 -11.77 10.62 0.63
C GLN A 178 -11.56 10.01 2.01
N LEU A 179 -10.51 9.18 2.18
CA LEU A 179 -10.14 8.63 3.48
C LEU A 179 -9.79 9.75 4.48
N ALA A 180 -8.99 10.73 4.06
CA ALA A 180 -8.66 11.90 4.87
C ALA A 180 -9.91 12.65 5.35
N GLN A 181 -10.88 12.86 4.45
CA GLN A 181 -12.15 13.50 4.81
C GLN A 181 -12.95 12.65 5.82
N THR A 182 -12.99 11.33 5.61
CA THR A 182 -13.66 10.41 6.53
C THR A 182 -13.04 10.46 7.93
N LEU A 183 -11.70 10.40 8.03
CA LEU A 183 -11.03 10.46 9.33
C LEU A 183 -11.18 11.82 10.03
N ARG A 184 -11.21 12.93 9.27
CA ARG A 184 -11.55 14.25 9.84
C ARG A 184 -12.96 14.26 10.43
N GLN A 185 -13.94 13.67 9.74
CA GLN A 185 -15.32 13.57 10.24
C GLN A 185 -15.39 12.71 11.51
N LEU A 186 -14.71 11.56 11.55
CA LEU A 186 -14.63 10.72 12.75
C LEU A 186 -14.00 11.49 13.93
N LYS A 187 -12.89 12.18 13.71
CA LYS A 187 -12.24 13.01 14.72
C LYS A 187 -13.17 14.11 15.23
N ALA A 188 -13.88 14.81 14.33
CA ALA A 188 -14.83 15.86 14.70
C ALA A 188 -16.03 15.32 15.51
N GLN A 189 -16.39 14.05 15.35
CA GLN A 189 -17.39 13.35 16.17
C GLN A 189 -16.85 12.88 17.53
N GLY A 190 -15.57 13.13 17.83
CA GLY A 190 -14.93 12.80 19.10
C GLY A 190 -14.32 11.41 19.18
N PHE A 191 -14.25 10.67 18.08
CA PHE A 191 -13.53 9.41 18.05
C PHE A 191 -12.02 9.63 18.21
N THR A 192 -11.37 8.74 18.96
CA THR A 192 -9.91 8.72 19.13
C THR A 192 -9.29 7.90 17.99
N LEU A 193 -8.26 8.43 17.34
CA LEU A 193 -7.62 7.78 16.20
C LEU A 193 -6.17 7.44 16.51
N LEU A 194 -5.76 6.20 16.30
CA LEU A 194 -4.37 5.76 16.30
C LEU A 194 -4.05 5.16 14.94
N ILE A 195 -3.16 5.80 14.19
CA ILE A 195 -2.89 5.47 12.80
C ILE A 195 -1.41 5.11 12.65
N ALA A 196 -1.10 3.90 12.16
CA ALA A 196 0.25 3.55 11.73
C ALA A 196 0.35 3.82 10.21
N GLU A 197 1.32 4.66 9.80
CA GLU A 197 1.42 5.07 8.40
C GLU A 197 2.87 5.40 8.01
N HIS A 198 3.20 5.12 6.74
CA HIS A 198 4.45 5.53 6.12
C HIS A 198 4.32 6.87 5.37
N ARG A 199 3.24 7.04 4.62
CA ARG A 199 2.93 8.27 3.87
C ARG A 199 2.21 9.24 4.79
N ILE A 200 2.91 10.25 5.26
CA ILE A 200 2.41 11.16 6.30
C ILE A 200 1.85 12.48 5.75
N ASP A 201 2.13 12.83 4.50
CA ASP A 201 1.71 14.06 3.83
C ASP A 201 0.20 14.34 3.95
N TRP A 202 -0.64 13.34 3.71
CA TRP A 202 -2.09 13.46 3.75
C TRP A 202 -2.68 13.58 5.17
N LEU A 203 -1.88 13.29 6.19
CA LEU A 203 -2.26 13.36 7.61
C LEU A 203 -1.94 14.70 8.28
N MET A 204 -1.19 15.59 7.63
CA MET A 204 -0.77 16.88 8.19
C MET A 204 -1.95 17.76 8.68
N GLY A 205 -3.11 17.68 8.03
CA GLY A 205 -4.33 18.40 8.45
C GLY A 205 -5.28 17.59 9.33
N ILE A 206 -4.87 16.44 9.88
CA ILE A 206 -5.73 15.54 10.68
C ILE A 206 -5.06 15.19 12.01
N ALA A 207 -3.78 14.84 11.97
CA ALA A 207 -3.02 14.43 13.13
C ALA A 207 -2.83 15.59 14.11
N ASP A 208 -2.88 15.29 15.40
CA ASP A 208 -2.46 16.21 16.46
C ASP A 208 -0.97 16.01 16.78
N ARG A 209 -0.50 14.76 16.69
CA ARG A 209 0.89 14.39 16.95
C ARG A 209 1.34 13.24 16.07
N PHE A 210 2.64 13.22 15.77
CA PHE A 210 3.35 12.14 15.12
C PHE A 210 4.36 11.56 16.10
N LEU A 211 4.35 10.25 16.27
CA LEU A 211 5.33 9.51 17.06
C LEU A 211 6.27 8.79 16.12
N TYR A 212 7.52 9.20 16.12
CA TYR A 212 8.57 8.54 15.35
C TYR A 212 9.10 7.33 16.11
N LEU A 213 8.88 6.15 15.54
CA LEU A 213 9.38 4.90 16.08
C LEU A 213 10.70 4.50 15.39
N ARG A 214 11.66 4.11 16.22
CA ARG A 214 12.94 3.55 15.77
C ARG A 214 13.33 2.40 16.69
N ASP A 215 13.74 1.27 16.09
CA ASP A 215 14.24 0.09 16.80
C ASP A 215 13.32 -0.38 17.97
N GLY A 216 12.01 -0.39 17.72
CA GLY A 216 11.02 -0.82 18.69
C GLY A 216 10.72 0.18 19.82
N ARG A 217 11.18 1.43 19.75
CA ARG A 217 10.97 2.47 20.75
C ARG A 217 10.39 3.74 20.14
N ILE A 218 9.71 4.55 20.93
CA ILE A 218 9.36 5.92 20.54
C ILE A 218 10.64 6.76 20.71
N ALA A 219 11.20 7.20 19.59
CA ALA A 219 12.45 7.96 19.55
C ALA A 219 12.21 9.47 19.61
N ALA A 220 11.09 9.95 19.06
CA ALA A 220 10.74 11.37 19.08
C ALA A 220 9.21 11.55 18.89
N GLU A 221 8.75 12.72 19.26
CA GLU A 221 7.38 13.19 19.07
C GLU A 221 7.41 14.54 18.35
N TYR A 222 6.51 14.74 17.39
CA TYR A 222 6.42 15.94 16.59
C TYR A 222 4.98 16.39 16.45
N THR A 223 4.74 17.69 16.42
CA THR A 223 3.52 18.24 15.86
C THR A 223 3.56 18.22 14.32
N PRO A 224 2.43 18.39 13.61
CA PRO A 224 2.46 18.56 12.15
C PRO A 224 3.38 19.71 11.72
N GLU A 225 3.33 20.83 12.45
CA GLU A 225 4.18 22.01 12.19
C GLU A 225 5.65 21.70 12.35
N ASP A 226 6.05 20.97 13.40
CA ASP A 226 7.43 20.57 13.63
C ASP A 226 7.97 19.74 12.47
N LEU A 227 7.18 18.74 11.99
CA LEU A 227 7.58 17.90 10.87
C LEU A 227 7.74 18.69 9.57
N LEU A 228 6.86 19.67 9.32
CA LEU A 228 6.95 20.52 8.13
C LEU A 228 8.15 21.46 8.17
N LEU A 229 8.66 21.78 9.34
CA LEU A 229 9.85 22.65 9.53
C LEU A 229 11.17 21.88 9.56
N LEU A 230 11.13 20.54 9.64
CA LEU A 230 12.38 19.74 9.63
C LEU A 230 13.11 19.91 8.30
N PRO A 231 14.45 20.06 8.35
CA PRO A 231 15.27 19.99 7.14
C PRO A 231 15.06 18.67 6.39
N GLU A 232 15.09 18.72 5.08
CA GLU A 232 14.95 17.52 4.24
C GLU A 232 16.00 16.44 4.59
N ALA A 233 17.22 16.85 4.93
CA ALA A 233 18.27 15.93 5.36
C ALA A 233 17.90 15.14 6.62
N ASP A 234 17.16 15.73 7.55
CA ASP A 234 16.71 15.06 8.78
C ASP A 234 15.58 14.07 8.46
N ILE A 235 14.61 14.45 7.63
CA ILE A 235 13.55 13.55 7.13
C ILE A 235 14.16 12.34 6.42
N LEU A 236 15.17 12.58 5.58
CA LEU A 236 15.92 11.52 4.88
C LEU A 236 16.68 10.64 5.88
N GLY A 237 17.37 11.23 6.87
CA GLY A 237 18.10 10.51 7.92
C GLY A 237 17.19 9.66 8.81
N MET A 238 15.96 10.09 9.03
CA MET A 238 14.92 9.33 9.72
C MET A 238 14.31 8.21 8.85
N GLY A 239 14.56 8.23 7.55
CA GLY A 239 13.98 7.29 6.59
C GLY A 239 12.49 7.49 6.35
N LEU A 240 11.95 8.66 6.69
CA LEU A 240 10.55 8.99 6.49
C LEU A 240 10.26 9.37 5.04
N ARG A 241 8.98 9.30 4.69
CA ARG A 241 8.41 9.93 3.51
C ARG A 241 8.31 11.43 3.73
N SER A 242 8.30 12.19 2.64
CA SER A 242 8.12 13.64 2.72
C SER A 242 6.81 14.01 3.44
N PRO A 243 6.83 14.93 4.40
CA PRO A 243 5.61 15.46 5.01
C PRO A 243 4.91 16.49 4.10
N HIS A 244 5.60 16.97 3.06
CA HIS A 244 5.06 17.93 2.12
C HIS A 244 4.25 17.22 1.02
N GLU A 245 3.16 17.84 0.59
CA GLU A 245 2.53 17.43 -0.67
C GLU A 245 3.54 17.58 -1.80
N GLY A 246 3.71 16.50 -2.59
CA GLY A 246 4.67 16.49 -3.70
C GLY A 246 4.48 17.68 -4.65
N LYS A 247 5.57 18.13 -5.26
CA LYS A 247 5.57 19.18 -6.30
C LYS A 247 4.64 18.76 -7.45
N SER A 248 4.29 19.67 -8.33
CA SER A 248 3.52 19.33 -9.53
C SER A 248 4.26 18.27 -10.34
N LEU A 249 3.54 17.20 -10.71
CA LEU A 249 4.11 16.16 -11.58
C LEU A 249 4.76 16.79 -12.81
N PRO A 250 5.85 16.21 -13.35
CA PRO A 250 6.38 16.60 -14.64
C PRO A 250 5.24 16.69 -15.66
N ALA A 251 5.26 17.71 -16.51
CA ALA A 251 4.26 17.84 -17.56
C ALA A 251 4.22 16.54 -18.37
N PRO A 252 3.01 16.04 -18.73
CA PRO A 252 2.92 14.86 -19.58
C PRO A 252 3.80 15.07 -20.82
N SER A 253 4.74 14.17 -21.04
CA SER A 253 5.61 14.27 -22.20
C SER A 253 4.75 14.21 -23.45
N VAL A 254 4.74 15.30 -24.19
CA VAL A 254 4.28 15.30 -25.58
C VAL A 254 5.11 14.24 -26.31
N LEU A 255 4.49 13.43 -27.16
CA LEU A 255 5.14 12.40 -27.96
C LEU A 255 6.41 12.98 -28.58
N ASP A 256 7.55 12.81 -27.92
CA ASP A 256 8.84 13.28 -28.41
C ASP A 256 9.29 12.35 -29.56
N GLU A 257 9.95 12.93 -30.57
CA GLU A 257 10.48 12.18 -31.71
C GLU A 257 11.67 11.28 -31.36
N SER A 258 12.03 11.21 -30.08
CA SER A 258 13.10 10.33 -29.58
C SER A 258 12.86 8.87 -29.97
N PRO A 259 13.92 8.10 -30.29
CA PRO A 259 13.78 6.70 -30.62
C PRO A 259 13.18 5.92 -29.45
N ALA A 260 11.93 5.51 -29.63
CA ALA A 260 11.19 4.80 -28.61
C ALA A 260 11.26 3.30 -28.81
N VAL A 261 11.63 2.58 -27.76
CA VAL A 261 11.70 1.13 -27.73
C VAL A 261 10.32 0.51 -27.75
N LEU A 262 9.38 1.08 -27.03
CA LEU A 262 8.01 0.58 -26.94
C LEU A 262 7.03 1.66 -27.34
N LYS A 263 6.20 1.38 -28.35
CA LYS A 263 5.11 2.27 -28.81
C LYS A 263 3.78 1.54 -28.85
N THR A 264 2.70 2.26 -28.58
CA THR A 264 1.34 1.79 -28.89
C THR A 264 0.67 2.77 -29.84
N ALA A 265 -0.19 2.26 -30.70
CA ALA A 265 -0.97 3.05 -31.64
C ALA A 265 -2.44 2.60 -31.57
N GLY A 266 -3.31 3.50 -31.11
CA GLY A 266 -4.75 3.29 -31.05
C GLY A 266 -5.17 2.09 -30.18
N LEU A 267 -4.45 1.82 -29.08
CA LEU A 267 -4.68 0.64 -28.26
C LEU A 267 -5.99 0.74 -27.50
N SER A 268 -6.86 -0.26 -27.66
CA SER A 268 -8.16 -0.28 -26.99
C SER A 268 -8.46 -1.64 -26.39
N LYS A 269 -9.16 -1.65 -25.26
CA LYS A 269 -9.59 -2.87 -24.57
C LYS A 269 -11.05 -2.78 -24.16
N ARG A 270 -11.80 -3.84 -24.55
CA ARG A 270 -13.16 -4.10 -24.05
C ARG A 270 -13.22 -5.47 -23.43
N ILE A 271 -13.97 -5.61 -22.36
CA ILE A 271 -14.31 -6.89 -21.70
C ILE A 271 -15.82 -6.99 -21.72
N ARG A 272 -16.35 -7.99 -22.46
CA ARG A 272 -17.78 -8.11 -22.72
C ARG A 272 -18.31 -6.82 -23.38
N LYS A 273 -19.23 -6.09 -22.73
CA LYS A 273 -19.80 -4.81 -23.20
C LYS A 273 -19.10 -3.58 -22.59
N GLU A 274 -18.23 -3.77 -21.61
CA GLU A 274 -17.58 -2.69 -20.89
C GLU A 274 -16.30 -2.26 -21.59
N VAL A 275 -16.13 -0.96 -21.76
CA VAL A 275 -14.92 -0.34 -22.30
C VAL A 275 -13.98 -0.07 -21.14
N ILE A 276 -12.83 -0.73 -21.12
CA ILE A 276 -11.80 -0.50 -20.10
C ILE A 276 -11.01 0.76 -20.46
N PHE A 277 -10.54 0.86 -21.71
CA PHE A 277 -9.91 2.09 -22.26
C PHE A 277 -10.00 2.06 -23.78
N GLU A 278 -9.91 3.25 -24.39
CA GLU A 278 -9.91 3.43 -25.86
C GLU A 278 -8.80 4.36 -26.29
N ASP A 279 -8.22 4.04 -27.46
CA ASP A 279 -7.31 4.87 -28.23
C ASP A 279 -6.05 5.34 -27.47
N ILE A 280 -5.45 4.45 -26.67
CA ILE A 280 -4.21 4.76 -25.97
C ILE A 280 -3.04 4.66 -26.96
N SER A 281 -2.38 5.80 -27.16
CA SER A 281 -1.13 5.90 -27.90
C SER A 281 -0.05 6.43 -26.95
N LEU A 282 0.99 5.64 -26.73
CA LEU A 282 2.12 5.99 -25.88
C LEU A 282 3.45 5.71 -26.61
N SER A 283 4.47 6.44 -26.24
CA SER A 283 5.83 6.29 -26.72
C SER A 283 6.77 6.26 -25.51
N VAL A 284 7.55 5.20 -25.38
CA VAL A 284 8.47 5.00 -24.25
C VAL A 284 9.89 5.03 -24.77
N PRO A 285 10.68 6.07 -24.44
CA PRO A 285 12.06 6.19 -24.89
C PRO A 285 12.95 5.07 -24.33
N GLU A 286 14.01 4.74 -25.06
CA GLU A 286 15.02 3.80 -24.60
C GLU A 286 15.78 4.37 -23.40
N GLY A 287 16.11 3.50 -22.42
CA GLY A 287 16.93 3.91 -21.28
C GLY A 287 16.25 4.92 -20.36
N SER A 288 14.90 4.98 -20.36
CA SER A 288 14.12 5.89 -19.53
C SER A 288 13.24 5.19 -18.53
N VAL A 289 12.84 5.93 -17.49
CA VAL A 289 11.80 5.55 -16.54
C VAL A 289 10.55 6.37 -16.86
N THR A 290 9.48 5.71 -17.29
CA THR A 290 8.20 6.35 -17.62
C THR A 290 7.14 5.95 -16.61
N ALA A 291 6.54 6.93 -15.94
CA ALA A 291 5.40 6.71 -15.05
C ALA A 291 4.09 6.62 -15.85
N ILE A 292 3.26 5.65 -15.50
CA ILE A 292 1.87 5.54 -15.96
C ILE A 292 0.97 5.88 -14.78
N THR A 293 0.27 6.99 -14.87
CA THR A 293 -0.65 7.50 -13.85
C THR A 293 -2.11 7.39 -14.31
N GLY A 294 -3.06 7.72 -13.46
CA GLY A 294 -4.50 7.73 -13.76
C GLY A 294 -5.33 7.14 -12.62
N GLN A 295 -6.63 7.39 -12.59
CA GLN A 295 -7.52 6.93 -11.52
C GLN A 295 -7.54 5.41 -11.37
N ASN A 296 -7.92 4.91 -10.17
CA ASN A 296 -8.18 3.49 -9.98
C ASN A 296 -9.34 3.06 -10.89
N GLY A 297 -9.19 1.89 -11.52
CA GLY A 297 -10.15 1.43 -12.53
C GLY A 297 -9.94 1.97 -13.95
N ALA A 298 -9.03 2.90 -14.19
CA ALA A 298 -8.71 3.41 -15.54
C ALA A 298 -8.05 2.37 -16.47
N GLY A 299 -7.82 1.15 -15.99
CA GLY A 299 -7.27 0.06 -16.80
C GLY A 299 -5.74 0.00 -16.86
N LYS A 300 -5.02 0.69 -15.97
CA LYS A 300 -3.54 0.71 -15.95
C LYS A 300 -2.91 -0.69 -15.88
N THR A 301 -3.35 -1.53 -14.93
CA THR A 301 -2.91 -2.92 -14.81
C THR A 301 -3.28 -3.74 -16.06
N THR A 302 -4.47 -3.53 -16.63
CA THR A 302 -4.90 -4.17 -17.88
C THR A 302 -3.99 -3.74 -19.04
N LEU A 303 -3.62 -2.47 -19.12
CA LEU A 303 -2.67 -1.96 -20.10
C LEU A 303 -1.31 -2.65 -19.95
N ALA A 304 -0.77 -2.74 -18.74
CA ALA A 304 0.48 -3.45 -18.46
C ALA A 304 0.42 -4.92 -18.92
N GLN A 305 -0.63 -5.65 -18.56
CA GLN A 305 -0.84 -7.03 -18.99
C GLN A 305 -0.92 -7.19 -20.51
N ILE A 306 -1.53 -6.21 -21.20
CA ILE A 306 -1.57 -6.19 -22.66
C ILE A 306 -0.17 -5.92 -23.23
N LEU A 307 0.57 -4.95 -22.69
CA LEU A 307 1.94 -4.65 -23.13
C LEU A 307 2.85 -5.87 -22.99
N CYS A 308 2.75 -6.60 -21.89
CA CYS A 308 3.50 -7.84 -21.66
C CYS A 308 3.04 -9.04 -22.50
N GLY A 309 1.88 -8.94 -23.16
CA GLY A 309 1.32 -10.05 -23.93
C GLY A 309 0.65 -11.14 -23.09
N LEU A 310 0.26 -10.83 -21.86
CA LEU A 310 -0.52 -11.70 -20.97
C LEU A 310 -2.03 -11.65 -21.32
N THR A 311 -2.49 -10.49 -21.75
CA THR A 311 -3.88 -10.25 -22.18
C THR A 311 -3.88 -9.69 -23.60
N LYS A 312 -4.92 -10.04 -24.41
CA LYS A 312 -5.06 -9.56 -25.78
C LYS A 312 -5.82 -8.23 -25.81
N GLN A 313 -5.31 -7.26 -26.59
CA GLN A 313 -6.03 -6.03 -26.91
C GLN A 313 -7.23 -6.28 -27.84
N THR A 314 -8.22 -5.39 -27.82
CA THR A 314 -9.35 -5.41 -28.74
C THR A 314 -9.00 -4.75 -30.08
N ARG A 315 -8.32 -3.59 -30.04
CA ARG A 315 -7.86 -2.84 -31.22
C ARG A 315 -6.47 -2.28 -30.97
N GLY A 316 -5.87 -1.76 -32.04
CA GLY A 316 -4.55 -1.11 -32.01
C GLY A 316 -3.38 -2.05 -32.13
N HIS A 317 -2.18 -1.47 -32.09
CA HIS A 317 -0.92 -2.17 -32.30
C HIS A 317 0.09 -1.82 -31.22
N ILE A 318 0.98 -2.77 -30.95
CA ILE A 318 2.12 -2.59 -30.04
C ILE A 318 3.36 -2.84 -30.88
N LEU A 319 4.29 -1.89 -30.83
CA LEU A 319 5.56 -1.95 -31.55
C LEU A 319 6.70 -2.00 -30.53
N ILE A 320 7.69 -2.85 -30.81
CA ILE A 320 9.00 -2.86 -30.15
C ILE A 320 10.03 -2.60 -31.26
N ASP A 321 10.91 -1.61 -31.07
CA ASP A 321 11.89 -1.16 -32.06
C ASP A 321 11.25 -0.86 -33.43
N GLY A 322 10.09 -0.19 -33.41
CA GLY A 322 9.33 0.19 -34.62
C GLY A 322 8.62 -0.99 -35.32
N LYS A 323 8.78 -2.23 -34.87
CA LYS A 323 8.16 -3.41 -35.48
C LYS A 323 6.99 -3.93 -34.66
N LYS A 324 5.89 -4.35 -35.32
CA LYS A 324 4.75 -4.96 -34.65
C LYS A 324 5.17 -6.20 -33.85
N ALA A 325 5.02 -6.14 -32.52
CA ALA A 325 5.42 -7.19 -31.62
C ALA A 325 4.25 -8.13 -31.26
N ARG A 326 4.35 -9.41 -31.62
CA ARG A 326 3.40 -10.47 -31.21
C ARG A 326 3.53 -10.72 -29.71
N ALA A 327 2.50 -11.28 -29.08
CA ALA A 327 2.49 -11.58 -27.65
C ALA A 327 3.71 -12.44 -27.20
N ALA A 328 4.13 -13.41 -28.01
CA ALA A 328 5.28 -14.25 -27.71
C ALA A 328 6.60 -13.46 -27.63
N VAL A 329 6.77 -12.45 -28.50
CA VAL A 329 7.94 -11.56 -28.49
C VAL A 329 7.89 -10.69 -27.23
N ARG A 330 6.75 -10.08 -26.96
CA ARG A 330 6.57 -9.22 -25.77
C ARG A 330 6.87 -9.95 -24.48
N ARG A 331 6.43 -11.20 -24.32
CA ARG A 331 6.74 -12.05 -23.13
C ARG A 331 8.23 -12.38 -22.98
N LYS A 332 9.01 -12.33 -24.06
CA LYS A 332 10.46 -12.50 -24.01
C LYS A 332 11.21 -11.22 -23.67
N GLU A 333 10.73 -10.07 -24.19
CA GLU A 333 11.40 -8.78 -24.04
C GLU A 333 11.01 -8.05 -22.75
N ILE A 334 9.81 -8.30 -22.23
CA ILE A 334 9.22 -7.55 -21.12
C ILE A 334 9.09 -8.43 -19.89
N TYR A 335 9.54 -7.94 -18.74
CA TYR A 335 9.22 -8.49 -17.44
C TYR A 335 8.08 -7.69 -16.80
N TYR A 336 7.09 -8.37 -16.25
CA TYR A 336 5.98 -7.74 -15.53
C TYR A 336 6.02 -8.13 -14.05
N CYS A 337 6.15 -7.13 -13.20
CA CYS A 337 5.98 -7.23 -11.77
C CYS A 337 4.62 -6.62 -11.41
N GLY A 338 3.65 -7.45 -11.04
CA GLY A 338 2.29 -7.01 -10.70
C GLY A 338 2.21 -6.44 -9.28
N ASN A 339 1.09 -5.79 -8.97
CA ASN A 339 0.84 -5.19 -7.66
C ASN A 339 0.70 -6.25 -6.54
N ASP A 340 0.02 -7.36 -6.81
CA ASP A 340 -0.11 -8.47 -5.85
C ASP A 340 1.13 -9.37 -5.88
N THR A 341 2.09 -9.06 -5.01
CA THR A 341 3.33 -9.85 -4.89
C THR A 341 3.12 -11.23 -4.29
N SER A 342 2.00 -11.49 -3.61
CA SER A 342 1.74 -12.78 -2.96
C SER A 342 1.54 -13.91 -3.96
N THR A 343 1.10 -13.59 -5.19
CA THR A 343 0.83 -14.53 -6.28
C THR A 343 1.98 -14.72 -7.26
N GLN A 344 3.14 -14.08 -7.03
CA GLN A 344 4.25 -14.05 -7.97
C GLN A 344 5.41 -14.97 -7.62
N PHE A 345 5.44 -15.52 -6.41
CA PHE A 345 6.53 -16.37 -5.93
C PHE A 345 6.18 -17.85 -6.01
N PHE A 346 7.10 -18.64 -6.55
CA PHE A 346 6.87 -20.04 -6.89
C PHE A 346 7.84 -21.00 -6.21
N THR A 347 8.93 -20.50 -5.61
CA THR A 347 10.02 -21.33 -5.09
C THR A 347 9.97 -21.46 -3.57
N ALA A 348 10.76 -22.41 -3.05
CA ALA A 348 10.85 -22.70 -1.62
C ALA A 348 11.69 -21.66 -0.84
N SER A 349 12.51 -20.86 -1.52
CA SER A 349 13.35 -19.86 -0.85
C SER A 349 13.51 -18.58 -1.66
N VAL A 350 13.80 -17.49 -0.95
CA VAL A 350 14.07 -16.15 -1.53
C VAL A 350 15.24 -16.22 -2.54
N ALA A 351 16.28 -17.00 -2.26
CA ALA A 351 17.41 -17.13 -3.17
C ALA A 351 17.03 -17.89 -4.45
N GLU A 352 16.24 -18.97 -4.33
CA GLU A 352 15.76 -19.72 -5.50
C GLU A 352 14.82 -18.89 -6.36
N GLU A 353 14.04 -17.98 -5.76
CA GLU A 353 13.14 -17.10 -6.49
C GLU A 353 13.90 -16.17 -7.44
N LEU A 354 15.03 -15.60 -7.00
CA LEU A 354 15.90 -14.81 -7.88
C LEU A 354 16.50 -15.64 -9.00
N LEU A 355 16.91 -16.88 -8.71
CA LEU A 355 17.58 -17.76 -9.64
C LEU A 355 16.61 -18.53 -10.55
N LEU A 356 15.31 -18.32 -10.40
CA LEU A 356 14.29 -19.01 -11.18
C LEU A 356 14.50 -18.78 -12.69
N ASN A 357 14.50 -19.86 -13.47
CA ASN A 357 14.76 -19.86 -14.91
C ASN A 357 16.15 -19.32 -15.33
N THR A 358 17.13 -19.39 -14.44
CA THR A 358 18.51 -18.95 -14.70
C THR A 358 19.46 -20.14 -14.53
N GLU A 359 20.54 -20.21 -15.33
CA GLU A 359 21.60 -21.20 -15.12
C GLU A 359 22.29 -20.95 -13.78
N LEU A 360 22.52 -22.04 -13.03
CA LEU A 360 23.12 -21.99 -11.69
C LEU A 360 24.66 -21.86 -11.77
N THR A 361 25.17 -20.87 -12.49
CA THR A 361 26.58 -20.52 -12.52
C THR A 361 27.00 -19.76 -11.25
N GLU A 362 28.31 -19.82 -10.90
CA GLU A 362 28.81 -19.04 -9.75
C GLU A 362 28.61 -17.53 -9.97
N GLU A 363 28.75 -17.04 -11.21
CA GLU A 363 28.48 -15.65 -11.56
C GLU A 363 27.04 -15.24 -11.23
N ASN A 364 26.04 -16.05 -11.62
CA ASN A 364 24.65 -15.79 -11.33
C ASN A 364 24.33 -15.87 -9.83
N LYS A 365 24.97 -16.79 -9.11
CA LYS A 365 24.84 -16.89 -7.65
C LYS A 365 25.43 -15.65 -6.95
N ASP A 366 26.60 -15.17 -7.41
CA ASP A 366 27.22 -13.96 -6.84
C ASP A 366 26.41 -12.72 -7.16
N ARG A 367 25.89 -12.60 -8.37
CA ARG A 367 24.98 -11.51 -8.74
C ARG A 367 23.70 -11.53 -7.90
N ALA A 368 23.08 -12.70 -7.68
CA ALA A 368 21.91 -12.85 -6.82
C ALA A 368 22.23 -12.46 -5.36
N ARG A 369 23.39 -12.93 -4.85
CA ARG A 369 23.86 -12.58 -3.49
C ARG A 369 24.04 -11.08 -3.32
N HIS A 370 24.65 -10.42 -4.31
CA HIS A 370 24.84 -8.96 -4.29
C HIS A 370 23.50 -8.23 -4.27
N LEU A 371 22.58 -8.62 -5.16
CA LEU A 371 21.27 -7.98 -5.25
C LEU A 371 20.44 -8.19 -3.98
N LEU A 372 20.47 -9.38 -3.37
CA LEU A 372 19.81 -9.62 -2.09
C LEU A 372 20.38 -8.76 -0.95
N LYS A 373 21.71 -8.53 -0.94
CA LYS A 373 22.32 -7.62 0.04
C LYS A 373 21.87 -6.18 -0.16
N GLU A 374 21.87 -5.72 -1.40
CA GLU A 374 21.44 -4.37 -1.78
C GLU A 374 20.00 -4.07 -1.36
N PHE A 375 19.08 -5.04 -1.58
CA PHE A 375 17.69 -4.91 -1.16
C PHE A 375 17.42 -5.27 0.31
N GLY A 376 18.47 -5.55 1.11
CA GLY A 376 18.34 -5.92 2.53
C GLY A 376 17.57 -7.23 2.75
N LEU A 377 17.72 -8.19 1.81
CA LEU A 377 17.01 -9.49 1.82
C LEU A 377 17.94 -10.68 2.05
N TYR A 378 19.25 -10.46 2.14
CA TYR A 378 20.22 -11.55 2.20
C TYR A 378 20.05 -12.47 3.42
N GLU A 379 19.70 -11.90 4.57
CA GLU A 379 19.44 -12.68 5.80
C GLU A 379 18.21 -13.60 5.66
N TYR A 380 17.30 -13.29 4.74
CA TYR A 380 16.10 -14.05 4.44
C TYR A 380 16.27 -15.04 3.27
N ARG A 381 17.50 -15.18 2.72
CA ARG A 381 17.77 -15.95 1.49
C ARG A 381 17.26 -17.41 1.51
N VAL A 382 17.23 -18.04 2.68
CA VAL A 382 16.74 -19.42 2.88
C VAL A 382 15.28 -19.48 3.35
N ALA A 383 14.68 -18.34 3.65
CA ALA A 383 13.29 -18.28 4.07
C ALA A 383 12.34 -18.46 2.88
N HIS A 384 11.17 -19.06 3.12
CA HIS A 384 10.12 -19.12 2.12
C HIS A 384 9.58 -17.69 1.85
N PRO A 385 9.32 -17.28 0.59
CA PRO A 385 8.85 -15.94 0.27
C PRO A 385 7.56 -15.52 1.00
N SER A 386 6.68 -16.49 1.33
CA SER A 386 5.46 -16.20 2.11
C SER A 386 5.74 -15.69 3.53
N ALA A 387 6.89 -16.02 4.12
CA ALA A 387 7.29 -15.58 5.46
C ALA A 387 7.79 -14.13 5.50
N LEU A 388 8.01 -13.51 4.35
CA LEU A 388 8.43 -12.12 4.24
C LEU A 388 7.27 -11.16 4.56
N SER A 389 7.62 -9.99 5.13
CA SER A 389 6.66 -8.88 5.25
C SER A 389 6.27 -8.33 3.87
N GLY A 390 5.16 -7.55 3.81
CA GLY A 390 4.70 -6.94 2.56
C GLY A 390 5.78 -6.14 1.83
N GLY A 391 6.47 -5.24 2.54
CA GLY A 391 7.58 -4.47 1.97
C GLY A 391 8.80 -5.31 1.56
N GLN A 392 9.09 -6.41 2.26
CA GLN A 392 10.13 -7.36 1.85
C GLN A 392 9.74 -8.11 0.58
N LYS A 393 8.48 -8.55 0.46
CA LYS A 393 7.93 -9.17 -0.76
C LYS A 393 8.02 -8.21 -1.94
N GLN A 394 7.67 -6.95 -1.74
CA GLN A 394 7.76 -5.93 -2.77
C GLN A 394 9.19 -5.76 -3.28
N ARG A 395 10.15 -5.65 -2.36
CA ARG A 395 11.57 -5.56 -2.71
C ARG A 395 12.10 -6.82 -3.41
N LEU A 396 11.65 -8.01 -2.99
CA LEU A 396 11.99 -9.26 -3.66
C LEU A 396 11.46 -9.29 -5.11
N ALA A 397 10.21 -8.89 -5.33
CA ALA A 397 9.62 -8.85 -6.67
C ALA A 397 10.38 -7.91 -7.62
N ILE A 398 10.80 -6.74 -7.11
CA ILE A 398 11.63 -5.79 -7.87
C ILE A 398 13.03 -6.39 -8.14
N ALA A 399 13.64 -7.04 -7.15
CA ALA A 399 14.92 -7.72 -7.33
C ALA A 399 14.83 -8.80 -8.40
N CYS A 400 13.75 -9.60 -8.44
CA CYS A 400 13.50 -10.59 -9.49
C CYS A 400 13.35 -9.93 -10.86
N ALA A 401 12.64 -8.80 -10.96
CA ALA A 401 12.51 -8.04 -12.20
C ALA A 401 13.88 -7.58 -12.72
N ILE A 402 14.71 -7.02 -11.86
CA ILE A 402 16.07 -6.57 -12.20
C ILE A 402 16.96 -7.76 -12.57
N PHE A 403 16.87 -8.85 -11.81
CA PHE A 403 17.69 -10.05 -12.05
C PHE A 403 17.35 -10.74 -13.36
N SER A 404 16.09 -10.64 -13.83
CA SER A 404 15.60 -11.28 -15.06
C SER A 404 16.39 -10.95 -16.32
N GLY A 405 17.15 -9.86 -16.32
CA GLY A 405 17.92 -9.41 -17.48
C GLY A 405 17.08 -8.90 -18.66
N ARG A 406 15.75 -8.78 -18.50
CA ARG A 406 14.86 -8.28 -19.56
C ARG A 406 15.15 -6.83 -19.87
N ARG A 407 15.02 -6.47 -21.16
CA ARG A 407 15.30 -5.12 -21.66
C ARG A 407 14.24 -4.12 -21.21
N ILE A 408 12.99 -4.57 -21.09
CA ILE A 408 11.86 -3.73 -20.68
C ILE A 408 11.28 -4.29 -19.37
N LEU A 409 11.13 -3.42 -18.37
CA LEU A 409 10.50 -3.75 -17.10
C LEU A 409 9.19 -2.99 -16.97
N ILE A 410 8.12 -3.64 -16.54
CA ILE A 410 6.86 -3.00 -16.17
C ILE A 410 6.58 -3.35 -14.71
N LEU A 411 6.53 -2.34 -13.84
CA LEU A 411 6.33 -2.48 -12.41
C LEU A 411 5.00 -1.83 -12.02
N ASP A 412 4.11 -2.58 -11.39
CA ASP A 412 2.78 -2.12 -10.98
C ASP A 412 2.79 -1.86 -9.47
N GLU A 413 2.70 -0.58 -9.07
CA GLU A 413 2.76 -0.07 -7.69
C GLU A 413 3.99 -0.55 -6.89
N PRO A 414 5.23 -0.36 -7.41
CA PRO A 414 6.43 -0.97 -6.81
C PRO A 414 6.79 -0.44 -5.42
N THR A 415 6.22 0.66 -4.97
CA THR A 415 6.52 1.28 -3.67
C THR A 415 5.36 1.25 -2.68
N SER A 416 4.29 0.50 -3.00
CA SER A 416 3.16 0.31 -2.09
C SER A 416 3.63 -0.28 -0.75
N GLY A 417 3.28 0.35 0.37
CA GLY A 417 3.68 -0.09 1.72
C GLY A 417 5.18 0.04 2.03
N LEU A 418 5.95 0.78 1.23
CA LEU A 418 7.36 1.05 1.52
C LEU A 418 7.53 2.36 2.29
N ASP A 419 8.42 2.33 3.30
CA ASP A 419 8.93 3.52 3.96
C ASP A 419 9.79 4.39 3.01
N GLY A 420 10.18 5.58 3.47
CA GLY A 420 10.95 6.50 2.65
C GLY A 420 12.33 5.98 2.25
N GLN A 421 13.01 5.26 3.14
CA GLN A 421 14.33 4.69 2.84
C GLN A 421 14.23 3.62 1.73
N ASN A 422 13.29 2.69 1.86
CA ASN A 422 13.11 1.62 0.88
C ASN A 422 12.56 2.15 -0.47
N MET A 423 11.70 3.17 -0.45
CA MET A 423 11.24 3.83 -1.67
C MET A 423 12.41 4.48 -2.43
N ARG A 424 13.27 5.22 -1.73
CA ARG A 424 14.45 5.85 -2.34
C ARG A 424 15.43 4.82 -2.90
N LEU A 425 15.67 3.71 -2.18
CA LEU A 425 16.47 2.59 -2.69
C LEU A 425 15.91 2.07 -4.02
N VAL A 426 14.60 1.87 -4.10
CA VAL A 426 13.94 1.44 -5.35
C VAL A 426 14.13 2.51 -6.43
N ALA A 427 13.88 3.78 -6.14
CA ALA A 427 14.01 4.87 -7.10
C ALA A 427 15.44 4.98 -7.67
N GLU A 428 16.46 4.94 -6.82
CA GLU A 428 17.87 4.96 -7.22
C GLU A 428 18.22 3.76 -8.11
N ARG A 429 17.70 2.57 -7.75
CA ARG A 429 17.96 1.38 -8.53
C ARG A 429 17.29 1.44 -9.90
N LEU A 430 16.05 1.88 -10.00
CA LEU A 430 15.37 2.05 -11.28
C LEU A 430 16.10 3.05 -12.19
N ARG A 431 16.55 4.18 -11.63
CA ARG A 431 17.40 5.12 -12.36
C ARG A 431 18.71 4.50 -12.86
N SER A 432 19.38 3.71 -12.00
CA SER A 432 20.61 3.01 -12.38
C SER A 432 20.37 2.03 -13.52
N GLU A 433 19.30 1.26 -13.48
CA GLU A 433 18.93 0.31 -14.53
C GLU A 433 18.60 1.03 -15.86
N ALA A 434 17.92 2.18 -15.79
CA ALA A 434 17.62 2.99 -16.96
C ALA A 434 18.91 3.55 -17.61
N ARG A 435 19.83 4.08 -16.80
CA ARG A 435 21.15 4.54 -17.29
C ARG A 435 21.97 3.42 -17.93
N ASN A 436 21.75 2.17 -17.52
CA ASN A 436 22.37 0.98 -18.11
C ASN A 436 21.60 0.48 -19.35
N GLY A 437 20.71 1.29 -19.92
CA GLY A 437 20.01 1.01 -21.19
C GLY A 437 18.70 0.23 -21.05
N ARG A 438 18.21 -0.05 -19.84
CA ARG A 438 16.88 -0.65 -19.65
C ARG A 438 15.79 0.38 -19.77
N THR A 439 14.66 -0.02 -20.31
CA THR A 439 13.47 0.79 -20.41
C THR A 439 12.47 0.36 -19.35
N ILE A 440 12.00 1.30 -18.53
CA ILE A 440 11.19 0.98 -17.35
C ILE A 440 9.88 1.74 -17.40
N LEU A 441 8.77 1.02 -17.25
CA LEU A 441 7.45 1.60 -17.03
C LEU A 441 7.04 1.33 -15.57
N VAL A 442 6.62 2.39 -14.89
CA VAL A 442 6.16 2.30 -13.50
C VAL A 442 4.71 2.76 -13.45
N ILE A 443 3.79 1.85 -13.15
CA ILE A 443 2.41 2.23 -12.82
C ILE A 443 2.41 2.63 -11.36
N THR A 444 2.08 3.88 -11.05
CA THR A 444 2.09 4.33 -9.66
C THR A 444 1.27 5.61 -9.42
N HIS A 445 0.85 5.77 -8.18
CA HIS A 445 0.27 7.00 -7.63
C HIS A 445 1.25 7.70 -6.67
N ASP A 446 2.42 7.12 -6.47
CA ASP A 446 3.45 7.61 -5.56
C ASP A 446 4.20 8.79 -6.20
N ARG A 447 3.79 10.01 -5.84
CA ARG A 447 4.40 11.24 -6.36
C ARG A 447 5.88 11.34 -6.03
N GLU A 448 6.27 10.97 -4.82
CA GLU A 448 7.66 11.03 -4.37
C GLU A 448 8.55 10.09 -5.20
N LEU A 449 8.04 8.90 -5.57
CA LEU A 449 8.73 8.00 -6.50
C LEU A 449 8.85 8.63 -7.90
N ILE A 450 7.76 9.20 -8.42
CA ILE A 450 7.75 9.83 -9.75
C ILE A 450 8.78 10.96 -9.80
N GLU A 451 8.78 11.87 -8.85
CA GLU A 451 9.73 12.97 -8.74
C GLU A 451 11.18 12.47 -8.59
N SER A 452 11.37 11.35 -7.88
CA SER A 452 12.69 10.80 -7.60
C SER A 452 13.33 10.10 -8.79
N CYS A 453 12.58 9.43 -9.66
CA CYS A 453 13.20 8.58 -10.68
C CYS A 453 12.56 8.60 -12.07
N CYS A 454 11.39 9.21 -12.28
CA CYS A 454 10.75 9.17 -13.60
C CYS A 454 11.17 10.33 -14.47
N ASP A 455 11.48 10.02 -15.73
CA ASP A 455 11.84 11.00 -16.76
C ASP A 455 10.58 11.52 -17.48
N ASN A 456 9.55 10.67 -17.58
CA ASN A 456 8.32 10.95 -18.31
C ASN A 456 7.10 10.50 -17.50
N VAL A 457 5.96 11.17 -17.73
CA VAL A 457 4.67 10.80 -17.15
C VAL A 457 3.63 10.66 -18.25
N VAL A 458 2.89 9.55 -18.25
CA VAL A 458 1.76 9.31 -19.14
C VAL A 458 0.52 9.10 -18.29
N GLU A 459 -0.53 9.89 -18.53
CA GLU A 459 -1.79 9.71 -17.83
C GLU A 459 -2.76 8.87 -18.67
N VAL A 460 -3.24 7.79 -18.06
CA VAL A 460 -4.32 6.95 -18.62
C VAL A 460 -5.64 7.49 -18.07
N GLY A 461 -6.39 8.22 -18.93
CA GLY A 461 -7.68 8.79 -18.58
C GLY A 461 -8.82 7.78 -18.71
N THR A 462 -9.81 7.85 -17.83
CA THR A 462 -11.17 7.38 -18.12
C THR A 462 -11.83 8.37 -19.09
N LYS A 463 -12.63 7.89 -20.06
CA LYS A 463 -13.47 8.78 -20.88
C LYS A 463 -14.19 9.79 -19.98
N PRO A 464 -14.41 11.03 -20.45
CA PRO A 464 -15.37 11.90 -19.80
C PRO A 464 -16.68 11.12 -19.70
N SER A 465 -17.17 10.93 -18.49
CA SER A 465 -18.54 10.43 -18.28
C SER A 465 -19.46 11.39 -19.02
N GLU A 466 -20.19 10.88 -20.02
CA GLU A 466 -21.33 11.57 -20.55
C GLU A 466 -22.24 11.89 -19.35
N VAL A 467 -22.28 13.17 -19.01
CA VAL A 467 -23.26 13.72 -18.05
C VAL A 467 -24.60 13.56 -18.76
N GLN A 468 -25.41 12.61 -18.32
CA GLN A 468 -26.84 12.59 -18.49
C GLN A 468 -27.53 12.84 -17.16
#